data_43ae58ae02df239cf67385297d428491
#
_entry.id   43ae58ae02df239cf67385297d428491
#
_cell.length_a   1.000
_cell.length_b   1.000
_cell.length_c   1.000
_cell.angle_alpha   90.00
_cell.angle_beta   90.00
_cell.angle_gamma   90.00
#
_symmetry.space_group_name_H-M   'P 1'
#
loop_
_entity.id
_entity.type
_entity.pdbx_description
1 polymer ?
#
loop_
_entity_poly.entity_id
_entity_poly.type
_entity_poly.pdbx_seq_one_letter_code
_entity_poly.pdbx_strand_id
1 'polypeptide(L)'
;MAISPYGNPEVWELAQIHIAAPANSVWSVLTDFQNWPVWNKKVTKMRLNGQLALSGEIHWKRWGVPVVSFIQSVEPTQHIKWAWRSLGMRAIRVWSVIPAKDGVIVHTEQIYAGLLAAIFAPLMRLAVKHSLNDELSYLKHECEAHQKEH
;
A
#
# COMPACT_ATOMS: atom_id res chain seq x y z
N MET A 1 -6.85 20.82 13.73
CA MET A 1 -5.69 20.18 13.08
C MET A 1 -5.61 18.72 13.52
N ALA A 2 -5.64 17.79 12.56
CA ALA A 2 -5.54 16.37 12.89
C ALA A 2 -4.12 16.05 13.35
N ILE A 3 -3.99 15.33 14.47
CA ILE A 3 -2.70 14.87 14.96
C ILE A 3 -2.43 13.53 14.30
N SER A 4 -1.29 13.44 13.61
CA SER A 4 -0.89 12.19 12.97
C SER A 4 -0.55 11.13 14.03
N PRO A 5 -1.07 9.90 13.90
CA PRO A 5 -0.65 8.82 14.79
C PRO A 5 0.80 8.41 14.59
N TYR A 6 1.45 8.95 13.55
CA TYR A 6 2.83 8.63 13.21
C TYR A 6 3.81 9.76 13.58
N GLY A 7 3.41 10.66 14.47
CA GLY A 7 4.18 11.85 14.84
C GLY A 7 3.97 12.97 13.83
N ASN A 8 5.03 13.68 13.46
CA ASN A 8 4.97 14.78 12.50
C ASN A 8 5.73 14.40 11.21
N PRO A 9 5.14 13.55 10.36
CA PRO A 9 5.81 13.21 9.09
C PRO A 9 5.77 14.40 8.13
N GLU A 10 6.79 14.54 7.31
CA GLU A 10 6.88 15.59 6.31
C GLU A 10 5.87 15.37 5.18
N VAL A 11 5.57 14.10 4.86
CA VAL A 11 4.59 13.73 3.86
C VAL A 11 3.65 12.69 4.45
N TRP A 12 2.36 12.96 4.39
CA TRP A 12 1.30 12.03 4.81
C TRP A 12 0.13 12.21 3.87
N GLU A 13 -0.03 11.26 2.96
CA GLU A 13 -1.12 11.27 1.98
C GLU A 13 -1.97 10.02 2.13
N LEU A 14 -3.24 10.15 1.83
CA LEU A 14 -4.19 9.05 1.88
C LEU A 14 -5.13 9.09 0.68
N ALA A 15 -5.68 7.93 0.36
CA ALA A 15 -6.66 7.79 -0.72
C ALA A 15 -7.54 6.59 -0.42
N GLN A 16 -8.73 6.55 -1.02
CA GLN A 16 -9.64 5.41 -0.86
C GLN A 16 -10.47 5.22 -2.12
N ILE A 17 -10.97 4.00 -2.28
CA ILE A 17 -11.81 3.64 -3.42
C ILE A 17 -12.78 2.53 -3.03
N HIS A 18 -13.98 2.55 -3.62
CA HIS A 18 -14.94 1.46 -3.48
C HIS A 18 -14.59 0.35 -4.48
N ILE A 19 -14.59 -0.89 -4.04
CA ILE A 19 -14.38 -2.06 -4.88
C ILE A 19 -15.56 -3.00 -4.72
N ALA A 20 -16.20 -3.35 -5.84
CA ALA A 20 -17.35 -4.25 -5.87
C ALA A 20 -16.89 -5.71 -5.82
N ALA A 21 -16.35 -6.12 -4.69
CA ALA A 21 -15.87 -7.47 -4.43
C ALA A 21 -15.89 -7.73 -2.93
N PRO A 22 -16.01 -9.00 -2.50
CA PRO A 22 -15.99 -9.33 -1.08
C PRO A 22 -14.64 -9.02 -0.44
N ALA A 23 -14.65 -8.72 0.86
CA ALA A 23 -13.45 -8.37 1.60
C ALA A 23 -12.36 -9.44 1.50
N ASN A 24 -12.72 -10.73 1.59
CA ASN A 24 -11.74 -11.81 1.50
C ASN A 24 -11.09 -11.91 0.11
N SER A 25 -11.84 -11.61 -0.95
CA SER A 25 -11.30 -11.59 -2.31
C SER A 25 -10.31 -10.46 -2.50
N VAL A 26 -10.64 -9.27 -2.03
CA VAL A 26 -9.76 -8.10 -2.07
C VAL A 26 -8.51 -8.36 -1.25
N TRP A 27 -8.66 -8.90 -0.06
CA TRP A 27 -7.54 -9.25 0.81
C TRP A 27 -6.60 -10.25 0.16
N SER A 28 -7.15 -11.27 -0.51
CA SER A 28 -6.34 -12.26 -1.22
C SER A 28 -5.49 -11.64 -2.32
N VAL A 29 -6.04 -10.72 -3.10
CA VAL A 29 -5.28 -10.01 -4.14
C VAL A 29 -4.22 -9.12 -3.50
N LEU A 30 -4.59 -8.39 -2.46
CA LEU A 30 -3.70 -7.43 -1.78
C LEU A 30 -2.50 -8.11 -1.12
N THR A 31 -2.67 -9.32 -0.58
CA THR A 31 -1.60 -10.02 0.13
C THR A 31 -0.90 -11.07 -0.72
N ASP A 32 -1.31 -11.26 -1.95
CA ASP A 32 -0.62 -12.13 -2.91
C ASP A 32 0.50 -11.33 -3.58
N PHE A 33 1.56 -11.06 -2.84
CA PHE A 33 2.63 -10.15 -3.25
C PHE A 33 3.32 -10.58 -4.53
N GLN A 34 3.50 -11.89 -4.73
CA GLN A 34 4.17 -12.41 -5.92
C GLN A 34 3.46 -11.99 -7.21
N ASN A 35 2.15 -11.80 -7.16
CA ASN A 35 1.34 -11.42 -8.30
C ASN A 35 1.05 -9.91 -8.40
N TRP A 36 1.62 -9.10 -7.51
CA TRP A 36 1.46 -7.64 -7.60
C TRP A 36 1.84 -7.07 -8.97
N PRO A 37 2.94 -7.51 -9.61
CA PRO A 37 3.28 -6.97 -10.94
C PRO A 37 2.21 -7.22 -12.00
N VAL A 38 1.33 -8.19 -11.81
CA VAL A 38 0.23 -8.47 -12.76
C VAL A 38 -0.75 -7.31 -12.82
N TRP A 39 -1.08 -6.71 -11.68
CA TRP A 39 -2.08 -5.63 -11.62
C TRP A 39 -1.50 -4.26 -11.28
N ASN A 40 -0.38 -4.20 -10.58
CA ASN A 40 0.24 -2.93 -10.16
C ASN A 40 1.43 -2.60 -11.06
N LYS A 41 1.23 -1.67 -11.97
CA LYS A 41 2.22 -1.31 -12.99
C LYS A 41 3.45 -0.60 -12.42
N LYS A 42 3.40 -0.18 -11.15
CA LYS A 42 4.53 0.50 -10.49
C LYS A 42 5.52 -0.46 -9.87
N VAL A 43 5.18 -1.74 -9.81
CA VAL A 43 6.00 -2.78 -9.17
C VAL A 43 6.40 -3.80 -10.22
N THR A 44 7.71 -4.08 -10.33
CA THR A 44 8.22 -5.02 -11.32
C THR A 44 8.44 -6.42 -10.75
N LYS A 45 8.78 -6.51 -9.47
CA LYS A 45 8.94 -7.78 -8.75
C LYS A 45 8.52 -7.58 -7.31
N MET A 46 7.88 -8.59 -6.72
CA MET A 46 7.51 -8.54 -5.32
C MET A 46 7.38 -9.96 -4.77
N ARG A 47 7.82 -10.19 -3.55
CA ARG A 47 7.68 -11.47 -2.88
C ARG A 47 7.67 -11.29 -1.37
N LEU A 48 6.95 -12.17 -0.69
CA LEU A 48 6.99 -12.25 0.76
C LEU A 48 8.06 -13.27 1.16
N ASN A 49 8.96 -12.84 2.03
CA ASN A 49 9.99 -13.68 2.62
C ASN A 49 9.62 -13.89 4.09
N GLY A 50 9.34 -15.13 4.47
CA GLY A 50 8.81 -15.43 5.79
C GLY A 50 7.28 -15.51 5.78
N GLN A 51 6.65 -15.13 6.88
CA GLN A 51 5.21 -15.24 7.06
C GLN A 51 4.51 -13.89 6.93
N LEU A 52 3.22 -13.91 6.61
CA LEU A 52 2.37 -12.74 6.62
C LEU A 52 2.04 -12.37 8.08
N ALA A 53 3.04 -11.86 8.78
CA ALA A 53 3.00 -11.54 10.20
C ALA A 53 4.07 -10.52 10.53
N LEU A 54 4.07 -10.05 11.78
CA LEU A 54 5.09 -9.13 12.27
C LEU A 54 6.50 -9.63 11.91
N SER A 55 7.33 -8.75 11.41
CA SER A 55 8.71 -9.00 10.96
C SER A 55 8.84 -9.81 9.67
N GLY A 56 7.74 -10.16 9.00
CA GLY A 56 7.80 -10.68 7.65
C GLY A 56 8.41 -9.63 6.72
N GLU A 57 9.17 -10.08 5.73
CA GLU A 57 9.85 -9.17 4.82
C GLU A 57 9.20 -9.22 3.44
N ILE A 58 8.90 -8.03 2.90
CA ILE A 58 8.40 -7.90 1.53
C ILE A 58 9.54 -7.34 0.69
N HIS A 59 10.05 -8.16 -0.23
CA HIS A 59 11.11 -7.77 -1.15
C HIS A 59 10.46 -7.35 -2.47
N TRP A 60 10.73 -6.12 -2.90
CA TRP A 60 10.12 -5.60 -4.12
C TRP A 60 11.07 -4.67 -4.86
N LYS A 61 10.75 -4.38 -6.11
CA LYS A 61 11.50 -3.45 -6.94
C LYS A 61 10.58 -2.41 -7.53
N ARG A 62 11.05 -1.19 -7.52
CA ARG A 62 10.38 -0.07 -8.16
C ARG A 62 11.41 0.63 -9.03
N TRP A 63 11.14 0.69 -10.33
CA TRP A 63 12.06 1.25 -11.33
C TRP A 63 13.46 0.61 -11.24
N GLY A 64 13.50 -0.71 -11.01
CA GLY A 64 14.75 -1.45 -10.91
C GLY A 64 15.49 -1.30 -9.59
N VAL A 65 15.03 -0.44 -8.68
CA VAL A 65 15.65 -0.24 -7.37
C VAL A 65 15.05 -1.24 -6.37
N PRO A 66 15.88 -2.10 -5.75
CA PRO A 66 15.35 -3.04 -4.75
C PRO A 66 15.01 -2.34 -3.44
N VAL A 67 13.89 -2.76 -2.85
CA VAL A 67 13.41 -2.26 -1.56
C VAL A 67 13.03 -3.46 -0.71
N VAL A 68 13.35 -3.38 0.58
CA VAL A 68 12.90 -4.39 1.57
C VAL A 68 12.02 -3.67 2.58
N SER A 69 10.79 -4.14 2.68
CA SER A 69 9.81 -3.62 3.66
C SER A 69 9.60 -4.66 4.74
N PHE A 70 9.36 -4.22 5.96
CA PHE A 70 9.09 -5.09 7.10
C PHE A 70 7.65 -4.91 7.55
N ILE A 71 6.92 -6.03 7.68
CA ILE A 71 5.56 -5.99 8.17
C ILE A 71 5.57 -5.59 9.65
N GLN A 72 4.88 -4.50 9.97
CA GLN A 72 4.77 -3.99 11.33
C GLN A 72 3.47 -4.41 12.01
N SER A 73 2.44 -4.66 11.23
CA SER A 73 1.13 -5.02 11.75
C SER A 73 0.32 -5.68 10.65
N VAL A 74 -0.39 -6.73 10.98
CA VAL A 74 -1.35 -7.36 10.07
C VAL A 74 -2.53 -7.90 10.86
N GLU A 75 -3.73 -7.53 10.41
CA GLU A 75 -4.99 -8.10 10.92
C GLU A 75 -5.73 -8.62 9.69
N PRO A 76 -5.80 -9.96 9.53
CA PRO A 76 -6.33 -10.56 8.30
C PRO A 76 -7.69 -9.98 7.91
N THR A 77 -7.84 -9.69 6.63
CA THR A 77 -9.04 -9.14 6.00
C THR A 77 -9.37 -7.71 6.44
N GLN A 78 -8.56 -7.10 7.31
CA GLN A 78 -8.81 -5.76 7.84
C GLN A 78 -7.73 -4.77 7.48
N HIS A 79 -6.46 -5.04 7.86
CA HIS A 79 -5.38 -4.12 7.51
C HIS A 79 -4.02 -4.80 7.50
N ILE A 80 -3.09 -4.17 6.80
CA ILE A 80 -1.67 -4.50 6.83
C ILE A 80 -0.87 -3.21 6.79
N LYS A 81 0.19 -3.16 7.58
CA LYS A 81 1.12 -2.03 7.62
C LYS A 81 2.55 -2.53 7.49
N TRP A 82 3.31 -1.90 6.61
CA TRP A 82 4.73 -2.20 6.46
C TRP A 82 5.54 -0.91 6.35
N ALA A 83 6.83 -1.02 6.64
CA ALA A 83 7.74 0.10 6.64
C ALA A 83 9.04 -0.26 5.95
N TRP A 84 9.67 0.74 5.34
CA TRP A 84 11.01 0.58 4.78
C TRP A 84 11.82 1.84 5.03
N ARG A 85 13.14 1.70 4.88
CA ARG A 85 14.08 2.80 4.99
C ARG A 85 14.92 2.87 3.73
N SER A 86 15.26 4.09 3.34
CA SER A 86 16.21 4.38 2.29
C SER A 86 17.06 5.55 2.79
N LEU A 87 18.11 5.90 2.05
CA LEU A 87 19.02 6.97 2.44
C LEU A 87 18.27 8.24 2.81
N GLY A 88 18.39 8.67 4.07
CA GLY A 88 17.80 9.91 4.57
C GLY A 88 16.28 9.95 4.60
N MET A 89 15.62 8.78 4.51
CA MET A 89 14.15 8.75 4.45
C MET A 89 13.61 7.46 5.09
N ARG A 90 12.50 7.59 5.80
CA ARG A 90 11.71 6.48 6.32
C ARG A 90 10.34 6.52 5.66
N ALA A 91 9.78 5.34 5.43
CA ALA A 91 8.48 5.23 4.78
C ALA A 91 7.60 4.20 5.47
N ILE A 92 6.31 4.48 5.56
CA ILE A 92 5.30 3.56 6.11
C ILE A 92 4.14 3.52 5.13
N ARG A 93 3.67 2.32 4.82
CA ARG A 93 2.48 2.11 4.00
C ARG A 93 1.43 1.35 4.78
N VAL A 94 0.20 1.82 4.72
CA VAL A 94 -0.95 1.17 5.37
C VAL A 94 -2.00 0.88 4.31
N TRP A 95 -2.57 -0.31 4.37
CA TRP A 95 -3.73 -0.70 3.58
C TRP A 95 -4.81 -1.20 4.52
N SER A 96 -6.03 -0.71 4.35
CA SER A 96 -7.19 -1.12 5.15
C SER A 96 -8.33 -1.52 4.21
N VAL A 97 -9.00 -2.61 4.55
CA VAL A 97 -10.17 -3.11 3.83
C VAL A 97 -11.38 -2.96 4.74
N ILE A 98 -12.32 -2.12 4.36
CA ILE A 98 -13.44 -1.73 5.21
C ILE A 98 -14.73 -2.22 4.54
N PRO A 99 -15.53 -3.08 5.20
CA PRO A 99 -16.81 -3.51 4.62
C PRO A 99 -17.71 -2.32 4.29
N ALA A 100 -18.35 -2.39 3.14
CA ALA A 100 -19.25 -1.34 2.66
C ALA A 100 -20.39 -1.96 1.89
N LYS A 101 -21.39 -1.14 1.54
CA LYS A 101 -22.51 -1.60 0.73
C LYS A 101 -21.98 -2.06 -0.64
N ASP A 102 -22.36 -3.26 -1.05
CA ASP A 102 -22.01 -3.85 -2.35
C ASP A 102 -20.49 -4.02 -2.57
N GLY A 103 -19.75 -4.26 -1.49
CA GLY A 103 -18.32 -4.50 -1.59
C GLY A 103 -17.54 -3.99 -0.39
N VAL A 104 -16.43 -3.33 -0.66
CA VAL A 104 -15.56 -2.76 0.36
C VAL A 104 -15.07 -1.38 -0.05
N ILE A 105 -14.63 -0.61 0.95
CA ILE A 105 -13.79 0.57 0.72
C ILE A 105 -12.37 0.15 1.06
N VAL A 106 -11.46 0.31 0.11
CA VAL A 106 -10.03 0.13 0.38
C VAL A 106 -9.42 1.51 0.61
N HIS A 107 -8.82 1.66 1.78
CA HIS A 107 -8.15 2.88 2.21
C HIS A 107 -6.65 2.61 2.25
N THR A 108 -5.84 3.51 1.75
CA THR A 108 -4.39 3.38 1.81
C THR A 108 -3.75 4.69 2.23
N GLU A 109 -2.67 4.59 3.01
CA GLU A 109 -1.91 5.74 3.46
C GLU A 109 -0.44 5.52 3.14
N GLN A 110 0.24 6.60 2.78
CA GLN A 110 1.68 6.60 2.57
C GLN A 110 2.29 7.73 3.39
N ILE A 111 3.23 7.37 4.24
CA ILE A 111 3.93 8.31 5.11
C ILE A 111 5.41 8.30 4.74
N TYR A 112 6.00 9.49 4.59
CA TYR A 112 7.44 9.66 4.43
C TYR A 112 7.94 10.64 5.47
N ALA A 113 9.07 10.33 6.11
CA ALA A 113 9.72 11.16 7.10
C ALA A 113 11.22 11.14 6.89
N GLY A 114 11.92 12.14 7.41
CA GLY A 114 13.36 12.26 7.32
C GLY A 114 13.79 13.44 6.46
N LEU A 115 15.11 13.62 6.32
CA LEU A 115 15.67 14.82 5.70
C LEU A 115 15.28 14.98 4.24
N LEU A 116 15.35 13.89 3.44
CA LEU A 116 14.97 13.98 2.03
C LEU A 116 13.49 14.28 1.85
N ALA A 117 12.64 13.70 2.70
CA ALA A 117 11.21 14.01 2.67
C ALA A 117 10.95 15.46 3.01
N ALA A 118 11.69 16.02 3.98
CA ALA A 118 11.56 17.44 4.35
C ALA A 118 11.94 18.35 3.18
N ILE A 119 13.03 18.04 2.48
CA ILE A 119 13.53 18.85 1.37
C ILE A 119 12.55 18.84 0.18
N PHE A 120 12.00 17.67 -0.16
CA PHE A 120 11.18 17.48 -1.35
C PHE A 120 9.68 17.37 -1.06
N ALA A 121 9.24 17.71 0.17
CA ALA A 121 7.86 17.50 0.59
C ALA A 121 6.78 18.00 -0.38
N PRO A 122 6.83 19.25 -0.89
CA PRO A 122 5.76 19.72 -1.78
C PRO A 122 5.62 18.88 -3.05
N LEU A 123 6.75 18.51 -3.64
CA LEU A 123 6.77 17.68 -4.85
C LEU A 123 6.32 16.25 -4.55
N MET A 124 6.80 15.69 -3.43
CA MET A 124 6.44 14.35 -3.01
C MET A 124 4.96 14.20 -2.70
N ARG A 125 4.34 15.19 -2.04
CA ARG A 125 2.91 15.14 -1.72
C ARG A 125 2.06 14.93 -2.96
N LEU A 126 2.34 15.71 -4.00
CA LEU A 126 1.59 15.60 -5.26
C LEU A 126 1.83 14.25 -5.93
N ALA A 127 3.09 13.84 -6.05
CA ALA A 127 3.46 12.58 -6.67
C ALA A 127 2.90 11.37 -5.91
N VAL A 128 2.95 11.38 -4.58
CA VAL A 128 2.43 10.32 -3.73
C VAL A 128 0.92 10.22 -3.88
N LYS A 129 0.20 11.35 -3.85
CA LYS A 129 -1.26 11.35 -3.99
C LYS A 129 -1.69 10.72 -5.32
N HIS A 130 -1.04 11.10 -6.42
CA HIS A 130 -1.28 10.49 -7.72
C HIS A 130 -1.00 8.99 -7.71
N SER A 131 0.12 8.59 -7.12
CA SER A 131 0.53 7.20 -7.06
C SER A 131 -0.47 6.34 -6.30
N LEU A 132 -0.98 6.84 -5.16
CA LEU A 132 -1.98 6.11 -4.37
C LEU A 132 -3.27 5.90 -5.16
N ASN A 133 -3.74 6.94 -5.85
CA ASN A 133 -4.96 6.83 -6.64
C ASN A 133 -4.78 5.85 -7.81
N ASP A 134 -3.62 5.86 -8.47
CA ASP A 134 -3.33 4.91 -9.54
C ASP A 134 -3.33 3.48 -9.03
N GLU A 135 -2.66 3.21 -7.91
CA GLU A 135 -2.60 1.87 -7.34
C GLU A 135 -3.97 1.36 -6.92
N LEU A 136 -4.80 2.22 -6.33
CA LEU A 136 -6.18 1.86 -5.98
C LEU A 136 -7.00 1.52 -7.21
N SER A 137 -6.84 2.27 -8.30
CA SER A 137 -7.53 1.99 -9.56
C SER A 137 -7.10 0.64 -10.14
N TYR A 138 -5.81 0.33 -10.10
CA TYR A 138 -5.29 -0.96 -10.56
C TYR A 138 -5.87 -2.11 -9.71
N LEU A 139 -5.89 -1.95 -8.39
CA LEU A 139 -6.43 -2.94 -7.48
C LEU A 139 -7.92 -3.18 -7.74
N LYS A 140 -8.68 -2.10 -7.88
CA LYS A 140 -10.12 -2.18 -8.19
C LYS A 140 -10.36 -2.95 -9.48
N HIS A 141 -9.63 -2.63 -10.53
CA HIS A 141 -9.77 -3.31 -11.82
C HIS A 141 -9.50 -4.80 -11.69
N GLU A 142 -8.44 -5.18 -10.99
CA GLU A 142 -8.06 -6.57 -10.79
C GLU A 142 -9.12 -7.33 -9.99
N CYS A 143 -9.56 -6.78 -8.86
CA CYS A 143 -10.53 -7.43 -8.00
C CYS A 143 -11.89 -7.59 -8.67
N GLU A 144 -12.35 -6.57 -9.40
CA GLU A 144 -13.65 -6.63 -10.07
C GLU A 144 -13.62 -7.53 -11.29
N ALA A 145 -12.48 -7.64 -11.97
CA ALA A 145 -12.30 -8.58 -13.07
C ALA A 145 -12.43 -10.03 -12.59
N HIS A 146 -11.87 -10.36 -11.43
CA HIS A 146 -11.99 -11.69 -10.84
C HIS A 146 -13.45 -12.05 -10.51
N GLN A 147 -14.27 -11.07 -10.11
CA GLN A 147 -15.68 -11.30 -9.83
C GLN A 147 -16.47 -11.63 -11.10
N LYS A 148 -16.08 -11.10 -12.25
CA LYS A 148 -16.76 -11.34 -13.53
C LYS A 148 -16.46 -12.72 -14.11
N GLU A 149 -15.39 -13.38 -13.66
CA GLU A 149 -14.99 -14.70 -14.12
C GLU A 149 -15.76 -15.83 -13.41
N HIS A 150 -16.53 -15.48 -12.41
CA HIS A 150 -17.36 -16.44 -11.62
C HIS A 150 -18.87 -16.21 -11.86
#